data_1015d3c9252a6ce42f8ee498280f0cbb
#
_entry.id   1015d3c9252a6ce42f8ee498280f0cbb
#
_cell.length_a   1.000
_cell.length_b   1.000
_cell.length_c   1.000
_cell.angle_alpha   90.00
_cell.angle_beta   90.00
_cell.angle_gamma   90.00
#
_symmetry.space_group_name_H-M   'P 1'
#
loop_
_entity.id
_entity.type
_entity.pdbx_description
1 polymer ?
#
loop_
_entity_poly.entity_id
_entity_poly.type
_entity_poly.pdbx_seq_one_letter_code
_entity_poly.pdbx_strand_id
1 'polypeptide(L)'
;MKDASGIPQAPGLPHSLLLLGGTSEIGLATARRLIVRGARTVWLAGRPSPALEAAAAGLRTLGAEVRTVAFDALDPGAHAEALGKVFAEGPVGLVLLAFGAPGDQARDEADPPAAARMAQTNYTGGVSAGLVCAAALQAQGHGALVVFSSVAAERARRADFLYGSSKAGLDAFTQGLGDAMQGTGVRVMVVRPGFVRPWRPARPGQPAREGAQAPTALTMAATPGEVAVAVEAGLRRGAETVWVPGALRVLAAALRLLPRPLFRRLPI
;
A
#
# COMPACT_ATOMS: atom_id res chain seq x y z
N MET A 1 -22.21 13.90 -12.78
CA MET A 1 -21.48 14.96 -13.48
C MET A 1 -20.61 14.29 -14.52
N LYS A 2 -20.68 14.65 -15.79
CA LYS A 2 -19.81 14.14 -16.86
C LYS A 2 -18.66 15.15 -17.00
N ASP A 3 -17.43 14.64 -17.10
CA ASP A 3 -16.31 15.52 -17.48
C ASP A 3 -16.34 15.83 -18.98
N ALA A 4 -15.39 16.67 -19.44
CA ALA A 4 -15.28 17.05 -20.85
C ALA A 4 -15.02 15.85 -21.80
N SER A 5 -14.73 14.66 -21.27
CA SER A 5 -14.53 13.41 -22.04
C SER A 5 -15.78 12.54 -22.14
N GLY A 6 -16.90 12.93 -21.49
CA GLY A 6 -18.18 12.22 -21.57
C GLY A 6 -18.26 10.91 -20.78
N ILE A 7 -17.23 10.54 -20.01
CA ILE A 7 -17.18 9.30 -19.23
C ILE A 7 -17.89 9.51 -17.87
N PRO A 8 -18.84 8.64 -17.47
CA PRO A 8 -19.52 8.77 -16.19
C PRO A 8 -18.54 8.59 -15.04
N GLN A 9 -18.46 9.59 -14.16
CA GLN A 9 -17.69 9.50 -12.93
C GLN A 9 -18.45 8.65 -11.90
N ALA A 10 -17.76 7.69 -11.31
CA ALA A 10 -18.32 6.95 -10.21
C ALA A 10 -18.28 7.82 -8.93
N PRO A 11 -19.43 8.11 -8.29
CA PRO A 11 -19.47 8.97 -7.11
C PRO A 11 -18.54 8.47 -6.00
N GLY A 12 -17.83 9.41 -5.37
CA GLY A 12 -16.97 9.12 -4.21
C GLY A 12 -15.58 8.52 -4.53
N LEU A 13 -15.19 8.44 -5.82
CA LEU A 13 -13.84 8.03 -6.22
C LEU A 13 -13.00 9.20 -6.73
N PRO A 14 -11.67 9.15 -6.56
CA PRO A 14 -10.77 10.24 -6.93
C PRO A 14 -10.57 10.33 -8.45
N HIS A 15 -10.39 11.57 -8.97
CA HIS A 15 -9.98 11.82 -10.35
C HIS A 15 -8.48 11.71 -10.58
N SER A 16 -7.71 11.96 -9.54
CA SER A 16 -6.26 11.98 -9.55
C SER A 16 -5.71 11.14 -8.43
N LEU A 17 -4.59 10.48 -8.67
CA LEU A 17 -3.94 9.64 -7.65
C LEU A 17 -2.42 9.74 -7.72
N LEU A 18 -1.79 9.74 -6.56
CA LEU A 18 -0.36 9.58 -6.36
C LEU A 18 -0.09 8.18 -5.82
N LEU A 19 0.65 7.35 -6.57
CA LEU A 19 1.05 6.03 -6.13
C LEU A 19 2.53 6.05 -5.71
N LEU A 20 2.77 5.98 -4.41
CA LEU A 20 4.10 5.79 -3.81
C LEU A 20 4.43 4.30 -3.80
N GLY A 21 5.46 3.92 -4.54
CA GLY A 21 5.78 2.53 -4.88
C GLY A 21 5.20 2.14 -6.24
N GLY A 22 5.59 2.90 -7.28
CA GLY A 22 5.05 2.80 -8.63
C GLY A 22 5.26 1.47 -9.36
N THR A 23 6.01 0.54 -8.76
CA THR A 23 6.16 -0.85 -9.24
C THR A 23 5.44 -1.87 -8.37
N SER A 24 4.70 -1.43 -7.34
CA SER A 24 3.92 -2.31 -6.46
C SER A 24 2.76 -2.96 -7.21
N GLU A 25 2.70 -4.30 -7.24
CA GLU A 25 1.62 -5.03 -7.92
C GLU A 25 0.24 -4.68 -7.38
N ILE A 26 0.11 -4.54 -6.04
CA ILE A 26 -1.14 -4.14 -5.39
C ILE A 26 -1.48 -2.69 -5.75
N GLY A 27 -0.48 -1.79 -5.68
CA GLY A 27 -0.64 -0.39 -6.03
C GLY A 27 -1.07 -0.22 -7.48
N LEU A 28 -0.40 -0.92 -8.41
CA LEU A 28 -0.72 -0.87 -9.84
C LEU A 28 -2.10 -1.48 -10.14
N ALA A 29 -2.49 -2.57 -9.49
CA ALA A 29 -3.82 -3.14 -9.64
C ALA A 29 -4.90 -2.16 -9.16
N THR A 30 -4.65 -1.46 -8.05
CA THR A 30 -5.54 -0.43 -7.52
C THR A 30 -5.62 0.77 -8.48
N ALA A 31 -4.48 1.26 -9.00
CA ALA A 31 -4.44 2.34 -9.97
C ALA A 31 -5.21 2.00 -11.25
N ARG A 32 -4.97 0.82 -11.84
CA ARG A 32 -5.71 0.34 -13.03
C ARG A 32 -7.21 0.34 -12.80
N ARG A 33 -7.64 -0.18 -11.65
CA ARG A 33 -9.06 -0.22 -11.30
C ARG A 33 -9.67 1.17 -11.19
N LEU A 34 -8.97 2.11 -10.56
CA LEU A 34 -9.45 3.48 -10.40
C LEU A 34 -9.46 4.26 -11.74
N ILE A 35 -8.51 4.00 -12.65
CA ILE A 35 -8.51 4.57 -14.01
C ILE A 35 -9.76 4.13 -14.76
N VAL A 36 -10.09 2.83 -14.71
CA VAL A 36 -11.33 2.30 -15.33
C VAL A 36 -12.58 2.92 -14.69
N ARG A 37 -12.50 3.40 -13.44
CA ARG A 37 -13.58 4.08 -12.71
C ARG A 37 -13.59 5.60 -12.88
N GLY A 38 -12.68 6.18 -13.66
CA GLY A 38 -12.70 7.60 -13.99
C GLY A 38 -11.51 8.42 -13.48
N ALA A 39 -10.51 7.83 -12.85
CA ALA A 39 -9.26 8.55 -12.57
C ALA A 39 -8.54 8.87 -13.89
N ARG A 40 -8.03 10.09 -14.02
CA ARG A 40 -7.42 10.60 -15.25
C ARG A 40 -5.97 10.98 -15.10
N THR A 41 -5.56 11.45 -13.94
CA THR A 41 -4.17 11.86 -13.66
C THR A 41 -3.55 10.92 -12.63
N VAL A 42 -2.37 10.40 -12.94
CA VAL A 42 -1.63 9.48 -12.09
C VAL A 42 -0.18 9.94 -11.98
N TRP A 43 0.27 10.21 -10.76
CA TRP A 43 1.69 10.35 -10.46
C TRP A 43 2.21 9.01 -9.92
N LEU A 44 3.22 8.47 -10.59
CA LEU A 44 3.79 7.17 -10.29
C LEU A 44 5.18 7.37 -9.67
N ALA A 45 5.24 7.38 -8.34
CA ALA A 45 6.45 7.68 -7.60
C ALA A 45 7.25 6.42 -7.24
N GLY A 46 8.53 6.44 -7.53
CA GLY A 46 9.44 5.34 -7.25
C GLY A 46 10.87 5.64 -7.71
N ARG A 47 11.79 4.74 -7.43
CA ARG A 47 13.16 4.86 -7.93
C ARG A 47 13.16 4.79 -9.47
N PRO A 48 13.82 5.73 -10.15
CA PRO A 48 13.92 5.71 -11.61
C PRO A 48 14.43 4.35 -12.10
N SER A 49 13.66 3.73 -12.98
CA SER A 49 13.99 2.39 -13.50
C SER A 49 13.16 2.06 -14.71
N PRO A 50 13.65 1.15 -15.60
CA PRO A 50 12.84 0.65 -16.72
C PRO A 50 11.51 0.03 -16.29
N ALA A 51 11.45 -0.56 -15.08
CA ALA A 51 10.23 -1.14 -14.54
C ALA A 51 9.19 -0.08 -14.17
N LEU A 52 9.61 1.09 -13.67
CA LEU A 52 8.73 2.21 -13.37
C LEU A 52 8.14 2.79 -14.68
N GLU A 53 8.97 2.98 -15.71
CA GLU A 53 8.51 3.47 -17.02
C GLU A 53 7.58 2.47 -17.72
N ALA A 54 7.88 1.19 -17.66
CA ALA A 54 7.00 0.15 -18.19
C ALA A 54 5.63 0.13 -17.46
N ALA A 55 5.63 0.33 -16.14
CA ALA A 55 4.39 0.44 -15.37
C ALA A 55 3.59 1.69 -15.79
N ALA A 56 4.27 2.84 -15.96
CA ALA A 56 3.64 4.08 -16.42
C ALA A 56 3.06 3.90 -17.83
N ALA A 57 3.81 3.31 -18.75
CA ALA A 57 3.33 3.01 -20.10
C ALA A 57 2.07 2.14 -20.07
N GLY A 58 2.06 1.07 -19.22
CA GLY A 58 0.90 0.20 -19.05
C GLY A 58 -0.34 0.89 -18.45
N LEU A 59 -0.17 1.94 -17.65
CA LEU A 59 -1.32 2.74 -17.17
C LEU A 59 -1.80 3.75 -18.22
N ARG A 60 -0.90 4.31 -19.05
CA ARG A 60 -1.26 5.21 -20.15
C ARG A 60 -2.14 4.51 -21.19
N THR A 61 -1.96 3.20 -21.43
CA THR A 61 -2.83 2.45 -22.37
C THR A 61 -4.29 2.39 -21.91
N LEU A 62 -4.57 2.67 -20.63
CA LEU A 62 -5.93 2.75 -20.09
C LEU A 62 -6.56 4.14 -20.21
N GLY A 63 -5.88 5.09 -20.86
CA GLY A 63 -6.38 6.44 -21.12
C GLY A 63 -6.13 7.43 -19.98
N ALA A 64 -5.24 7.14 -19.04
CA ALA A 64 -4.82 8.09 -18.01
C ALA A 64 -3.56 8.87 -18.45
N GLU A 65 -3.46 10.14 -18.04
CA GLU A 65 -2.21 10.87 -18.04
C GLU A 65 -1.35 10.36 -16.88
N VAL A 66 -0.16 9.83 -17.20
CA VAL A 66 0.73 9.24 -16.19
C VAL A 66 2.09 9.93 -16.23
N ARG A 67 2.50 10.47 -15.08
CA ARG A 67 3.80 11.12 -14.86
C ARG A 67 4.60 10.29 -13.86
N THR A 68 5.89 10.09 -14.14
CA THR A 68 6.80 9.42 -13.19
C THR A 68 7.46 10.44 -12.28
N VAL A 69 7.67 10.09 -11.01
CA VAL A 69 8.27 10.94 -9.99
C VAL A 69 9.41 10.17 -9.33
N ALA A 70 10.60 10.75 -9.33
CA ALA A 70 11.73 10.17 -8.61
C ALA A 70 11.45 10.23 -7.09
N PHE A 71 11.43 9.05 -6.47
CA PHE A 71 11.14 8.90 -5.05
C PHE A 71 11.87 7.67 -4.50
N ASP A 72 12.57 7.83 -3.37
CA ASP A 72 13.15 6.72 -2.62
C ASP A 72 12.68 6.77 -1.16
N ALA A 73 12.04 5.70 -0.70
CA ALA A 73 11.60 5.56 0.68
C ALA A 73 12.73 5.63 1.72
N LEU A 74 13.98 5.39 1.29
CA LEU A 74 15.17 5.46 2.12
C LEU A 74 15.81 6.86 2.20
N ASP A 75 15.26 7.84 1.49
CA ASP A 75 15.69 9.22 1.53
C ASP A 75 14.62 10.17 2.07
N PRO A 76 14.31 10.13 3.38
CA PRO A 76 13.29 10.99 3.98
C PRO A 76 13.54 12.49 3.79
N GLY A 77 14.81 12.88 3.64
CA GLY A 77 15.20 14.28 3.43
C GLY A 77 14.70 14.86 2.11
N ALA A 78 14.56 14.02 1.08
CA ALA A 78 14.08 14.44 -0.23
C ALA A 78 12.54 14.37 -0.36
N HIS A 79 11.82 13.73 0.58
CA HIS A 79 10.37 13.49 0.43
C HIS A 79 9.56 14.77 0.29
N ALA A 80 9.85 15.79 1.11
CA ALA A 80 9.10 17.05 1.09
C ALA A 80 9.22 17.75 -0.28
N GLU A 81 10.41 17.80 -0.86
CA GLU A 81 10.63 18.41 -2.17
C GLU A 81 9.98 17.58 -3.29
N ALA A 82 10.25 16.26 -3.32
CA ALA A 82 9.76 15.39 -4.39
C ALA A 82 8.21 15.34 -4.44
N LEU A 83 7.57 15.20 -3.28
CA LEU A 83 6.12 15.12 -3.18
C LEU A 83 5.45 16.50 -3.29
N GLY A 84 6.10 17.54 -2.78
CA GLY A 84 5.62 18.92 -2.92
C GLY A 84 5.46 19.34 -4.39
N LYS A 85 6.37 18.91 -5.27
CA LYS A 85 6.25 19.14 -6.72
C LYS A 85 4.96 18.54 -7.30
N VAL A 86 4.58 17.34 -6.85
CA VAL A 86 3.33 16.68 -7.29
C VAL A 86 2.11 17.50 -6.90
N PHE A 87 2.02 17.95 -5.65
CA PHE A 87 0.89 18.77 -5.18
C PHE A 87 0.87 20.17 -5.79
N ALA A 88 2.01 20.69 -6.25
CA ALA A 88 2.08 21.96 -6.99
C ALA A 88 1.57 21.84 -8.42
N GLU A 89 1.60 20.65 -9.02
CA GLU A 89 1.07 20.41 -10.38
C GLU A 89 -0.46 20.36 -10.44
N GLY A 90 -1.11 20.08 -9.32
CA GLY A 90 -2.57 20.03 -9.23
C GLY A 90 -3.10 19.24 -8.04
N PRO A 91 -4.42 19.23 -7.85
CA PRO A 91 -5.03 18.56 -6.71
C PRO A 91 -4.86 17.05 -6.79
N VAL A 92 -4.47 16.43 -5.67
CA VAL A 92 -4.35 14.98 -5.51
C VAL A 92 -5.54 14.47 -4.73
N GLY A 93 -6.43 13.71 -5.39
CA GLY A 93 -7.62 13.16 -4.74
C GLY A 93 -7.34 11.94 -3.87
N LEU A 94 -6.27 11.18 -4.21
CA LEU A 94 -5.89 9.96 -3.50
C LEU A 94 -4.37 9.78 -3.49
N VAL A 95 -3.82 9.49 -2.32
CA VAL A 95 -2.46 8.96 -2.17
C VAL A 95 -2.53 7.48 -1.80
N LEU A 96 -1.81 6.63 -2.55
CA LEU A 96 -1.62 5.22 -2.26
C LEU A 96 -0.18 5.01 -1.79
N LEU A 97 0.03 4.71 -0.52
CA LEU A 97 1.33 4.35 0.04
C LEU A 97 1.49 2.83 -0.05
N ALA A 98 2.12 2.36 -1.14
CA ALA A 98 2.19 0.95 -1.53
C ALA A 98 3.62 0.40 -1.65
N PHE A 99 4.64 1.18 -1.31
CA PHE A 99 5.99 0.66 -1.25
C PHE A 99 6.21 -0.20 0.01
N GLY A 100 7.19 -1.08 -0.07
CA GLY A 100 7.63 -1.90 1.05
C GLY A 100 8.54 -3.03 0.57
N ALA A 101 9.43 -3.47 1.45
CA ALA A 101 10.29 -4.61 1.26
C ALA A 101 9.73 -5.79 2.07
N PRO A 102 9.47 -6.96 1.46
CA PRO A 102 8.96 -8.12 2.17
C PRO A 102 9.99 -8.77 3.10
N GLY A 103 11.30 -8.53 2.83
CA GLY A 103 12.39 -9.17 3.54
C GLY A 103 12.54 -10.68 3.24
N ASP A 104 13.52 -11.27 3.89
CA ASP A 104 13.74 -12.72 3.99
C ASP A 104 14.12 -12.98 5.45
N GLN A 105 13.20 -13.54 6.23
CA GLN A 105 13.36 -13.65 7.69
C GLN A 105 14.66 -14.37 8.08
N ALA A 106 14.99 -15.49 7.43
CA ALA A 106 16.16 -16.30 7.80
C ALA A 106 17.48 -15.57 7.46
N ARG A 107 17.54 -14.95 6.29
CA ARG A 107 18.70 -14.19 5.84
C ARG A 107 18.86 -12.91 6.66
N ASP A 108 17.77 -12.17 6.86
CA ASP A 108 17.82 -10.86 7.49
C ASP A 108 18.04 -10.96 9.02
N GLU A 109 17.75 -12.09 9.67
CA GLU A 109 18.18 -12.37 11.05
C GLU A 109 19.72 -12.48 11.16
N ALA A 110 20.38 -12.96 10.13
CA ALA A 110 21.83 -13.06 10.09
C ALA A 110 22.51 -11.78 9.55
N ASP A 111 21.74 -10.82 9.03
CA ASP A 111 22.20 -9.53 8.48
C ASP A 111 21.43 -8.37 9.11
N PRO A 112 21.83 -7.91 10.32
CA PRO A 112 21.15 -6.81 11.00
C PRO A 112 21.06 -5.51 10.18
N PRO A 113 22.05 -5.11 9.38
CA PRO A 113 21.91 -3.99 8.44
C PRO A 113 20.78 -4.16 7.41
N ALA A 114 20.59 -5.37 6.84
CA ALA A 114 19.48 -5.64 5.92
C ALA A 114 18.13 -5.55 6.62
N ALA A 115 18.02 -6.13 7.83
CA ALA A 115 16.82 -6.01 8.67
C ALA A 115 16.48 -4.55 8.98
N ALA A 116 17.48 -3.75 9.39
CA ALA A 116 17.31 -2.33 9.65
C ALA A 116 16.86 -1.56 8.39
N ARG A 117 17.44 -1.84 7.24
CA ARG A 117 17.08 -1.23 5.95
C ARG A 117 15.64 -1.56 5.56
N MET A 118 15.18 -2.78 5.82
CA MET A 118 13.78 -3.16 5.61
C MET A 118 12.84 -2.35 6.50
N ALA A 119 13.16 -2.20 7.79
CA ALA A 119 12.40 -1.38 8.73
C ALA A 119 12.38 0.09 8.32
N GLN A 120 13.51 0.64 7.88
CA GLN A 120 13.62 1.99 7.35
C GLN A 120 12.70 2.17 6.12
N THR A 121 12.73 1.24 5.17
CA THR A 121 11.84 1.29 4.00
C THR A 121 10.38 1.23 4.43
N ASN A 122 9.99 0.22 5.22
CA ASN A 122 8.59 -0.07 5.49
C ASN A 122 7.94 0.89 6.48
N TYR A 123 8.69 1.32 7.49
CA TYR A 123 8.18 2.16 8.57
C TYR A 123 8.66 3.61 8.46
N THR A 124 9.95 3.87 8.56
CA THR A 124 10.47 5.25 8.59
C THR A 124 10.12 6.03 7.32
N GLY A 125 10.34 5.40 6.15
CA GLY A 125 9.94 5.99 4.86
C GLY A 125 8.44 6.20 4.76
N GLY A 126 7.65 5.25 5.30
CA GLY A 126 6.19 5.35 5.36
C GLY A 126 5.69 6.49 6.24
N VAL A 127 6.31 6.67 7.41
CA VAL A 127 6.03 7.80 8.31
C VAL A 127 6.34 9.13 7.64
N SER A 128 7.54 9.27 7.10
CA SER A 128 7.96 10.52 6.45
C SER A 128 7.07 10.89 5.26
N ALA A 129 6.88 9.96 4.31
CA ALA A 129 6.03 10.20 3.15
C ALA A 129 4.55 10.43 3.53
N GLY A 130 4.06 9.67 4.53
CA GLY A 130 2.71 9.79 5.04
C GLY A 130 2.42 11.16 5.63
N LEU A 131 3.35 11.70 6.44
CA LEU A 131 3.22 13.05 7.02
C LEU A 131 3.25 14.14 5.95
N VAL A 132 4.18 14.07 4.98
CA VAL A 132 4.25 15.03 3.87
C VAL A 132 2.94 15.03 3.07
N CYS A 133 2.45 13.86 2.70
CA CYS A 133 1.20 13.74 1.94
C CYS A 133 -0.01 14.19 2.76
N ALA A 134 -0.09 13.83 4.04
CA ALA A 134 -1.21 14.22 4.90
C ALA A 134 -1.27 15.75 5.08
N ALA A 135 -0.12 16.40 5.30
CA ALA A 135 -0.04 17.86 5.39
C ALA A 135 -0.49 18.54 4.09
N ALA A 136 -0.05 18.03 2.94
CA ALA A 136 -0.45 18.57 1.63
C ALA A 136 -1.95 18.37 1.35
N LEU A 137 -2.52 17.20 1.66
CA LEU A 137 -3.96 16.93 1.54
C LEU A 137 -4.78 17.82 2.50
N GLN A 138 -4.26 18.04 3.72
CA GLN A 138 -4.90 18.95 4.68
C GLN A 138 -4.90 20.38 4.19
N ALA A 139 -3.79 20.87 3.66
CA ALA A 139 -3.71 22.20 3.04
C ALA A 139 -4.67 22.34 1.84
N GLN A 140 -4.88 21.25 1.08
CA GLN A 140 -5.86 21.16 0.00
C GLN A 140 -7.32 21.13 0.51
N GLY A 141 -7.54 20.72 1.77
CA GLY A 141 -8.86 20.63 2.41
C GLY A 141 -9.68 19.38 2.05
N HIS A 142 -9.14 18.47 1.24
CA HIS A 142 -9.81 17.23 0.83
C HIS A 142 -8.84 16.18 0.32
N GLY A 143 -9.28 14.93 0.30
CA GLY A 143 -8.57 13.81 -0.30
C GLY A 143 -8.53 12.58 0.61
N ALA A 144 -7.80 11.56 0.17
CA ALA A 144 -7.62 10.35 0.95
C ALA A 144 -6.16 9.86 0.90
N LEU A 145 -5.68 9.32 2.02
CA LEU A 145 -4.43 8.60 2.14
C LEU A 145 -4.74 7.12 2.43
N VAL A 146 -4.35 6.23 1.56
CA VAL A 146 -4.49 4.78 1.73
C VAL A 146 -3.12 4.17 1.95
N VAL A 147 -2.95 3.46 3.05
CA VAL A 147 -1.68 2.83 3.44
C VAL A 147 -1.82 1.32 3.44
N PHE A 148 -0.95 0.64 2.69
CA PHE A 148 -0.91 -0.81 2.67
C PHE A 148 -0.06 -1.36 3.82
N SER A 149 -0.73 -1.77 4.88
CA SER A 149 -0.20 -2.53 6.01
C SER A 149 -0.13 -4.03 5.67
N SER A 150 -0.39 -4.90 6.61
CA SER A 150 -0.47 -6.35 6.45
C SER A 150 -1.18 -6.98 7.65
N VAL A 151 -1.73 -8.17 7.48
CA VAL A 151 -2.16 -9.01 8.65
C VAL A 151 -0.98 -9.39 9.56
N ALA A 152 0.24 -9.39 9.03
CA ALA A 152 1.45 -9.61 9.83
C ALA A 152 1.67 -8.52 10.90
N ALA A 153 1.06 -7.33 10.73
CA ALA A 153 1.08 -6.24 11.70
C ALA A 153 0.34 -6.56 13.01
N GLU A 154 -0.64 -7.47 12.96
CA GLU A 154 -1.53 -7.72 14.10
C GLU A 154 -0.87 -8.50 15.23
N ARG A 155 0.04 -9.41 14.89
CA ARG A 155 0.74 -10.22 15.87
C ARG A 155 2.06 -10.76 15.32
N ALA A 156 3.14 -10.52 16.06
CA ALA A 156 4.47 -11.02 15.69
C ALA A 156 4.52 -12.55 15.68
N ARG A 157 4.97 -13.12 14.58
CA ARG A 157 5.18 -14.56 14.34
C ARG A 157 6.66 -14.85 14.17
N ARG A 158 7.09 -16.06 14.53
CA ARG A 158 8.49 -16.47 14.37
C ARG A 158 8.93 -16.39 12.89
N ALA A 159 8.03 -16.68 11.99
CA ALA A 159 8.31 -16.74 10.56
C ALA A 159 8.55 -15.38 9.89
N ASP A 160 8.07 -14.27 10.47
CA ASP A 160 8.09 -12.94 9.82
C ASP A 160 8.11 -11.76 10.81
N PHE A 161 8.73 -11.93 12.00
CA PHE A 161 8.69 -10.87 13.02
C PHE A 161 9.41 -9.58 12.60
N LEU A 162 10.44 -9.65 11.77
CA LEU A 162 11.12 -8.46 11.25
C LEU A 162 10.19 -7.64 10.34
N TYR A 163 9.58 -8.31 9.37
CA TYR A 163 8.57 -7.68 8.50
C TYR A 163 7.34 -7.26 9.29
N GLY A 164 6.81 -8.16 10.12
CA GLY A 164 5.61 -7.91 10.92
C GLY A 164 5.73 -6.70 11.83
N SER A 165 6.89 -6.54 12.50
CA SER A 165 7.15 -5.37 13.37
C SER A 165 7.19 -4.06 12.57
N SER A 166 7.81 -4.05 11.39
CA SER A 166 7.84 -2.86 10.53
C SER A 166 6.45 -2.46 10.05
N LYS A 167 5.61 -3.45 9.72
CA LYS A 167 4.21 -3.21 9.34
C LYS A 167 3.33 -2.85 10.52
N ALA A 168 3.58 -3.39 11.72
CA ALA A 168 2.87 -3.00 12.94
C ALA A 168 3.12 -1.52 13.31
N GLY A 169 4.36 -1.06 13.19
CA GLY A 169 4.69 0.35 13.37
C GLY A 169 3.97 1.25 12.36
N LEU A 170 4.01 0.90 11.07
CA LEU A 170 3.32 1.63 10.02
C LEU A 170 1.80 1.65 10.22
N ASP A 171 1.23 0.53 10.65
CA ASP A 171 -0.20 0.39 10.94
C ASP A 171 -0.64 1.31 12.10
N ALA A 172 0.09 1.26 13.21
CA ALA A 172 -0.16 2.11 14.38
C ALA A 172 -0.02 3.60 14.03
N PHE A 173 1.04 3.97 13.30
CA PHE A 173 1.22 5.33 12.79
C PHE A 173 0.02 5.78 11.95
N THR A 174 -0.43 4.93 11.03
CA THR A 174 -1.53 5.28 10.11
C THR A 174 -2.86 5.46 10.85
N GLN A 175 -3.13 4.65 11.88
CA GLN A 175 -4.32 4.83 12.72
C GLN A 175 -4.26 6.18 13.46
N GLY A 176 -3.14 6.48 14.15
CA GLY A 176 -2.99 7.76 14.84
C GLY A 176 -3.05 8.97 13.89
N LEU A 177 -2.50 8.82 12.67
CA LEU A 177 -2.64 9.85 11.64
C LEU A 177 -4.09 10.02 11.20
N GLY A 178 -4.86 8.92 11.13
CA GLY A 178 -6.30 8.97 10.83
C GLY A 178 -7.07 9.77 11.89
N ASP A 179 -6.77 9.54 13.17
CA ASP A 179 -7.37 10.29 14.28
C ASP A 179 -7.01 11.78 14.19
N ALA A 180 -5.76 12.10 13.89
CA ALA A 180 -5.29 13.48 13.74
C ALA A 180 -5.92 14.23 12.55
N MET A 181 -6.33 13.50 11.50
CA MET A 181 -6.98 14.09 10.32
C MET A 181 -8.50 14.23 10.43
N GLN A 182 -9.11 13.83 11.54
CA GLN A 182 -10.55 14.00 11.75
C GLN A 182 -10.95 15.48 11.64
N GLY A 183 -12.03 15.76 10.90
CA GLY A 183 -12.54 17.12 10.68
C GLY A 183 -11.76 17.98 9.67
N THR A 184 -10.65 17.50 9.12
CA THR A 184 -9.82 18.27 8.15
C THR A 184 -10.27 18.11 6.68
N GLY A 185 -11.24 17.25 6.39
CA GLY A 185 -11.62 16.87 5.03
C GLY A 185 -10.72 15.76 4.43
N VAL A 186 -9.67 15.35 5.12
CA VAL A 186 -8.77 14.25 4.70
C VAL A 186 -9.19 12.93 5.35
N ARG A 187 -9.27 11.88 4.56
CA ARG A 187 -9.55 10.52 5.04
C ARG A 187 -8.29 9.67 5.01
N VAL A 188 -8.06 8.92 6.07
CA VAL A 188 -6.95 7.97 6.14
C VAL A 188 -7.51 6.56 6.25
N MET A 189 -6.99 5.63 5.43
CA MET A 189 -7.45 4.25 5.40
C MET A 189 -6.28 3.27 5.45
N VAL A 190 -6.31 2.36 6.41
CA VAL A 190 -5.39 1.22 6.50
C VAL A 190 -5.95 0.05 5.72
N VAL A 191 -5.15 -0.54 4.85
CA VAL A 191 -5.47 -1.81 4.18
C VAL A 191 -4.59 -2.91 4.74
N ARG A 192 -5.20 -3.99 5.21
CA ARG A 192 -4.53 -5.16 5.82
C ARG A 192 -4.72 -6.40 4.94
N PRO A 193 -3.92 -6.55 3.89
CA PRO A 193 -3.95 -7.77 3.10
C PRO A 193 -3.36 -8.94 3.88
N GLY A 194 -3.87 -10.14 3.61
CA GLY A 194 -3.18 -11.38 3.92
C GLY A 194 -2.03 -11.61 2.94
N PHE A 195 -1.71 -12.87 2.71
CA PHE A 195 -0.73 -13.22 1.68
C PHE A 195 -1.28 -12.84 0.30
N VAL A 196 -0.56 -11.99 -0.43
CA VAL A 196 -0.94 -11.61 -1.80
C VAL A 196 -0.09 -12.38 -2.78
N ARG A 197 -0.74 -13.23 -3.60
CA ARG A 197 -0.05 -14.01 -4.63
C ARG A 197 0.49 -13.04 -5.69
N PRO A 198 1.80 -13.13 -6.05
CA PRO A 198 2.34 -12.36 -7.15
C PRO A 198 1.56 -12.64 -8.44
N TRP A 199 1.17 -11.60 -9.15
CA TRP A 199 0.49 -11.71 -10.45
C TRP A 199 1.53 -11.90 -11.58
N ARG A 200 2.39 -12.91 -11.50
CA ARG A 200 3.25 -13.27 -12.61
C ARG A 200 2.77 -14.58 -13.20
N PRO A 201 2.43 -14.62 -14.50
CA PRO A 201 2.41 -15.90 -15.19
C PRO A 201 3.80 -16.53 -15.01
N ALA A 202 3.84 -17.79 -14.58
CA ALA A 202 5.08 -18.52 -14.47
C ALA A 202 5.83 -18.41 -15.81
N ARG A 203 7.01 -17.80 -15.81
CA ARG A 203 7.86 -17.84 -17.01
C ARG A 203 8.35 -19.28 -17.13
N PRO A 204 8.21 -19.91 -18.30
CA PRO A 204 8.77 -21.25 -18.51
C PRO A 204 10.25 -21.24 -18.13
N GLY A 205 10.66 -22.12 -17.21
CA GLY A 205 12.05 -22.27 -16.77
C GLY A 205 12.51 -21.40 -15.59
N GLN A 206 11.65 -20.57 -14.96
CA GLN A 206 12.00 -19.96 -13.66
C GLN A 206 11.29 -20.75 -12.55
N PRO A 207 12.05 -21.26 -11.55
CA PRO A 207 11.44 -21.83 -10.37
C PRO A 207 10.57 -20.75 -9.71
N ALA A 208 9.39 -21.15 -9.23
CA ALA A 208 8.64 -20.33 -8.28
C ALA A 208 9.63 -19.91 -7.19
N ARG A 209 9.67 -18.61 -6.82
CA ARG A 209 10.55 -18.17 -5.72
C ARG A 209 10.18 -19.01 -4.50
N GLU A 210 11.01 -20.02 -4.21
CA GLU A 210 11.03 -20.75 -2.95
C GLU A 210 11.41 -19.76 -1.87
N GLY A 211 10.45 -19.31 -1.12
CA GLY A 211 10.59 -18.31 -0.07
C GLY A 211 9.24 -17.73 0.34
N ALA A 212 8.26 -17.74 -0.55
CA ALA A 212 6.88 -17.55 -0.15
C ALA A 212 6.39 -18.90 0.40
N GLN A 213 6.48 -19.10 1.72
CA GLN A 213 5.86 -20.24 2.37
C GLN A 213 4.43 -20.41 1.84
N ALA A 214 4.08 -21.63 1.43
CA ALA A 214 2.73 -21.94 0.96
C ALA A 214 1.73 -21.42 2.00
N PRO A 215 0.63 -20.75 1.56
CA PRO A 215 -0.31 -20.20 2.50
C PRO A 215 -0.86 -21.34 3.37
N THR A 216 -0.56 -21.28 4.67
CA THR A 216 -1.31 -22.07 5.66
C THR A 216 -2.76 -21.61 5.63
N ALA A 217 -3.69 -22.41 6.09
CA ALA A 217 -5.12 -22.02 6.18
C ALA A 217 -5.34 -20.67 6.88
N LEU A 218 -4.37 -20.22 7.68
CA LEU A 218 -4.38 -18.94 8.39
C LEU A 218 -3.94 -17.73 7.54
N THR A 219 -3.27 -17.91 6.41
CA THR A 219 -2.76 -16.78 5.61
C THR A 219 -3.71 -16.33 4.50
N MET A 220 -4.83 -17.02 4.30
CA MET A 220 -5.84 -16.69 3.29
C MET A 220 -5.30 -15.83 2.15
N ALA A 221 -4.91 -16.47 1.04
CA ALA A 221 -4.29 -15.78 -0.07
C ALA A 221 -5.30 -14.90 -0.82
N ALA A 222 -4.88 -13.70 -1.19
CA ALA A 222 -5.60 -12.80 -2.07
C ALA A 222 -4.79 -12.52 -3.35
N THR A 223 -5.44 -12.02 -4.38
CA THR A 223 -4.80 -11.48 -5.58
C THR A 223 -4.69 -9.95 -5.48
N PRO A 224 -3.75 -9.31 -6.22
CA PRO A 224 -3.72 -7.85 -6.31
C PRO A 224 -5.05 -7.24 -6.76
N GLY A 225 -5.79 -7.94 -7.64
CA GLY A 225 -7.12 -7.53 -8.10
C GLY A 225 -8.17 -7.51 -6.99
N GLU A 226 -8.20 -8.55 -6.14
CA GLU A 226 -9.12 -8.60 -4.99
C GLU A 226 -8.80 -7.49 -3.97
N VAL A 227 -7.53 -7.19 -3.75
CA VAL A 227 -7.14 -6.06 -2.92
C VAL A 227 -7.62 -4.75 -3.53
N ALA A 228 -7.47 -4.54 -4.83
CA ALA A 228 -7.95 -3.34 -5.54
C ALA A 228 -9.48 -3.18 -5.44
N VAL A 229 -10.24 -4.28 -5.54
CA VAL A 229 -11.70 -4.29 -5.33
C VAL A 229 -12.06 -3.84 -3.91
N ALA A 230 -11.35 -4.38 -2.92
CA ALA A 230 -11.60 -4.06 -1.53
C ALA A 230 -11.24 -2.60 -1.19
N VAL A 231 -10.15 -2.07 -1.77
CA VAL A 231 -9.76 -0.65 -1.65
C VAL A 231 -10.85 0.26 -2.24
N GLU A 232 -11.30 -0.01 -3.48
CA GLU A 232 -12.40 0.77 -4.08
C GLU A 232 -13.65 0.76 -3.19
N ALA A 233 -14.04 -0.41 -2.71
CA ALA A 233 -15.20 -0.54 -1.84
C ALA A 233 -15.00 0.19 -0.49
N GLY A 234 -13.79 0.17 0.07
CA GLY A 234 -13.41 0.92 1.27
C GLY A 234 -13.52 2.42 1.07
N LEU A 235 -12.96 2.95 -0.02
CA LEU A 235 -13.04 4.37 -0.38
C LEU A 235 -14.49 4.85 -0.51
N ARG A 236 -15.35 4.08 -1.18
CA ARG A 236 -16.78 4.41 -1.34
C ARG A 236 -17.53 4.47 -0.02
N ARG A 237 -17.19 3.59 0.93
CA ARG A 237 -17.85 3.53 2.26
C ARG A 237 -17.25 4.51 3.27
N GLY A 238 -16.14 5.19 2.94
CA GLY A 238 -15.39 5.97 3.92
C GLY A 238 -14.79 5.12 5.03
N ALA A 239 -14.36 3.89 4.71
CA ALA A 239 -13.82 2.96 5.70
C ALA A 239 -12.43 3.41 6.17
N GLU A 240 -12.18 3.30 7.48
CA GLU A 240 -10.85 3.56 8.07
C GLU A 240 -9.94 2.33 7.98
N THR A 241 -10.51 1.14 7.97
CA THR A 241 -9.75 -0.12 7.89
C THR A 241 -10.42 -1.11 6.93
N VAL A 242 -9.60 -1.71 6.07
CA VAL A 242 -10.02 -2.73 5.10
C VAL A 242 -9.16 -3.98 5.27
N TRP A 243 -9.81 -5.14 5.42
CA TRP A 243 -9.18 -6.45 5.50
C TRP A 243 -9.38 -7.23 4.21
N VAL A 244 -8.34 -7.90 3.72
CA VAL A 244 -8.42 -8.65 2.47
C VAL A 244 -7.74 -10.02 2.59
N PRO A 245 -8.50 -11.11 2.59
CA PRO A 245 -9.97 -11.21 2.65
C PRO A 245 -10.56 -10.70 3.97
N GLY A 246 -11.84 -10.30 3.94
CA GLY A 246 -12.53 -9.75 5.12
C GLY A 246 -12.58 -10.70 6.34
N ALA A 247 -12.58 -12.01 6.12
CA ALA A 247 -12.54 -13.03 7.17
C ALA A 247 -11.29 -12.94 8.06
N LEU A 248 -10.20 -12.37 7.56
CA LEU A 248 -8.97 -12.16 8.35
C LEU A 248 -9.19 -11.26 9.57
N ARG A 249 -10.20 -10.39 9.53
CA ARG A 249 -10.56 -9.54 10.68
C ARG A 249 -10.91 -10.38 11.91
N VAL A 250 -11.76 -11.39 11.73
CA VAL A 250 -12.20 -12.27 12.81
C VAL A 250 -11.06 -13.15 13.29
N LEU A 251 -10.31 -13.73 12.34
CA LEU A 251 -9.16 -14.55 12.65
C LEU A 251 -8.08 -13.78 13.43
N ALA A 252 -7.73 -12.57 12.99
CA ALA A 252 -6.74 -11.72 13.66
C ALA A 252 -7.19 -11.35 15.08
N ALA A 253 -8.48 -11.02 15.28
CA ALA A 253 -9.03 -10.74 16.60
C ALA A 253 -8.93 -11.97 17.52
N ALA A 254 -9.26 -13.16 17.05
CA ALA A 254 -9.13 -14.40 17.81
C ALA A 254 -7.66 -14.70 18.17
N LEU A 255 -6.75 -14.59 17.19
CA LEU A 255 -5.33 -14.81 17.41
C LEU A 255 -4.73 -13.80 18.38
N ARG A 256 -5.21 -12.56 18.40
CA ARG A 256 -4.74 -11.51 19.32
C ARG A 256 -5.02 -11.83 20.77
N LEU A 257 -6.15 -12.49 21.05
CA LEU A 257 -6.55 -12.91 22.41
C LEU A 257 -5.86 -14.19 22.88
N LEU A 258 -5.24 -14.96 21.98
CA LEU A 258 -4.64 -16.24 22.34
C LEU A 258 -3.38 -16.02 23.20
N PRO A 259 -3.22 -16.68 24.37
CA PRO A 259 -2.00 -16.58 25.18
C PRO A 259 -0.74 -16.99 24.39
N ARG A 260 0.39 -16.31 24.62
CA ARG A 260 1.65 -16.56 23.89
C ARG A 260 2.09 -18.03 23.86
N PRO A 261 2.02 -18.80 24.96
CA PRO A 261 2.43 -20.21 24.94
C PRO A 261 1.61 -21.07 23.97
N LEU A 262 0.30 -20.78 23.83
CA LEU A 262 -0.57 -21.45 22.87
C LEU A 262 -0.29 -20.98 21.44
N PHE A 263 -0.13 -19.68 21.25
CA PHE A 263 0.18 -19.11 19.96
C PHE A 263 1.49 -19.66 19.33
N ARG A 264 2.54 -19.86 20.17
CA ARG A 264 3.82 -20.44 19.72
C ARG A 264 3.74 -21.86 19.19
N ARG A 265 2.67 -22.60 19.53
CA ARG A 265 2.44 -23.99 19.08
C ARG A 265 1.69 -24.05 17.73
N LEU A 266 1.18 -22.91 17.25
CA LEU A 266 0.51 -22.88 15.98
C LEU A 266 1.53 -22.95 14.82
N PRO A 267 1.26 -23.72 13.78
CA PRO A 267 2.12 -23.83 12.59
C PRO A 267 1.92 -22.63 11.65
N ILE A 268 2.26 -21.42 12.14
CA ILE A 268 2.02 -20.15 11.43
C ILE A 268 3.24 -19.24 11.46
#